data_6f8e1ac3f116c15c89b552d317cfc32a
#
_entry.id   6f8e1ac3f116c15c89b552d317cfc32a
#
_cell.length_a   1.000
_cell.length_b   1.000
_cell.length_c   1.000
_cell.angle_alpha   90.00
_cell.angle_beta   90.00
_cell.angle_gamma   90.00
#
_symmetry.space_group_name_H-M   'P 1'
#
loop_
_entity.id
_entity.type
_entity.pdbx_description
1 polymer ?
#
loop_
_entity_poly.entity_id
_entity_poly.type
_entity_poly.pdbx_seq_one_letter_code
_entity_poly.pdbx_strand_id
1 'polypeptide(L)'
;GDLKNGRTIHSLVYALARFGAHVVTLAANGMELPQYVLEKLEREYHYGLAPIASGDLHSVVRDTDAIYLTPNQPHQLALFTQVDTEAQNRLTKMVSGIKVDAFYVTRKQKERMKEGGEGGNGDYPRIGEQFLKDRRFKDTVVMHPLPRVDELSQEVDKDRRGIYFKQAAYGVPIRMALLKFLFDAVGKGRSRPPQRQIP
;
A
#
# COMPACT_ATOMS: atom_id res chain seq x y z
N GLY A 1 -6.66 6.26 4.36
CA GLY A 1 -6.10 5.55 5.52
C GLY A 1 -5.09 6.37 6.28
N ASP A 2 -4.34 5.73 7.17
CA ASP A 2 -3.27 6.37 7.95
C ASP A 2 -1.99 6.49 7.12
N LEU A 3 -1.76 7.66 6.56
CA LEU A 3 -0.54 7.95 5.81
C LEU A 3 0.58 8.48 6.71
N LYS A 4 0.23 9.01 7.89
CA LYS A 4 1.17 9.60 8.85
C LYS A 4 2.13 8.56 9.43
N ASN A 5 1.60 7.40 9.83
CA ASN A 5 2.35 6.35 10.52
C ASN A 5 2.74 5.19 9.59
N GLY A 6 2.25 5.21 8.34
CA GLY A 6 2.47 4.16 7.35
C GLY A 6 3.84 4.24 6.68
N ARG A 7 4.91 3.76 7.33
CA ARG A 7 6.28 3.80 6.77
C ARG A 7 6.41 3.19 5.38
N THR A 8 5.63 2.17 5.07
CA THR A 8 5.59 1.57 3.73
C THR A 8 5.06 2.54 2.67
N ILE A 9 4.10 3.40 3.05
CA ILE A 9 3.57 4.45 2.18
C ILE A 9 4.65 5.50 1.91
N HIS A 10 5.41 5.92 2.93
CA HIS A 10 6.47 6.91 2.76
C HIS A 10 7.50 6.47 1.72
N SER A 11 7.91 5.20 1.75
CA SER A 11 8.82 4.66 0.74
C SER A 11 8.15 4.44 -0.62
N LEU A 12 6.88 4.05 -0.63
CA LEU A 12 6.12 3.81 -1.87
C LEU A 12 5.93 5.10 -2.67
N VAL A 13 5.58 6.21 -2.03
CA VAL A 13 5.37 7.49 -2.75
C VAL A 13 6.67 7.99 -3.39
N TYR A 14 7.83 7.77 -2.76
CA TYR A 14 9.11 8.09 -3.39
C TYR A 14 9.40 7.24 -4.63
N ALA A 15 9.11 5.94 -4.54
CA ALA A 15 9.27 5.05 -5.67
C ALA A 15 8.34 5.44 -6.82
N LEU A 16 7.06 5.66 -6.54
CA LEU A 16 6.06 6.07 -7.52
C LEU A 16 6.41 7.40 -8.19
N ALA A 17 6.84 8.40 -7.42
CA ALA A 17 7.31 9.68 -7.95
C ALA A 17 8.49 9.49 -8.92
N ARG A 18 9.45 8.63 -8.57
CA ARG A 18 10.61 8.33 -9.41
C ARG A 18 10.23 7.66 -10.74
N PHE A 19 9.16 6.88 -10.74
CA PHE A 19 8.62 6.26 -11.97
C PHE A 19 7.62 7.14 -12.70
N GLY A 20 7.41 8.38 -12.28
CA GLY A 20 6.50 9.32 -12.94
C GLY A 20 5.02 8.99 -12.75
N ALA A 21 4.67 8.16 -11.77
CA ALA A 21 3.27 7.85 -11.47
C ALA A 21 2.57 9.08 -10.87
N HIS A 22 1.35 9.35 -11.30
CA HIS A 22 0.50 10.36 -10.67
C HIS A 22 -0.11 9.78 -9.39
N VAL A 23 0.25 10.34 -8.23
CA VAL A 23 -0.20 9.84 -6.93
C VAL A 23 -1.19 10.80 -6.29
N VAL A 24 -2.33 10.27 -5.90
CA VAL A 24 -3.35 10.96 -5.14
C VAL A 24 -3.44 10.34 -3.75
N THR A 25 -3.47 11.16 -2.71
CA THR A 25 -3.53 10.69 -1.32
C THR A 25 -4.86 11.04 -0.66
N LEU A 26 -5.45 10.03 -0.03
CA LEU A 26 -6.69 10.14 0.74
C LEU A 26 -6.42 9.72 2.18
N ALA A 27 -6.26 10.68 3.06
CA ALA A 27 -6.03 10.48 4.47
C ALA A 27 -7.27 10.78 5.30
N ALA A 28 -7.39 10.15 6.47
CA ALA A 28 -8.26 10.65 7.51
C ALA A 28 -7.66 11.94 8.10
N ASN A 29 -8.50 12.81 8.64
CA ASN A 29 -8.06 14.09 9.22
C ASN A 29 -6.95 13.87 10.27
N GLY A 30 -5.84 14.58 10.14
CA GLY A 30 -4.67 14.46 11.00
C GLY A 30 -3.80 13.22 10.74
N MET A 31 -4.12 12.44 9.69
CA MET A 31 -3.39 11.25 9.25
C MET A 31 -2.74 11.44 7.87
N GLU A 32 -2.56 12.66 7.46
CA GLU A 32 -1.91 13.05 6.20
C GLU A 32 -0.43 12.63 6.21
N LEU A 33 0.18 12.64 5.05
CA LEU A 33 1.63 12.43 4.93
C LEU A 33 2.39 13.48 5.75
N PRO A 34 3.41 13.05 6.50
CA PRO A 34 4.27 13.99 7.24
C PRO A 34 4.94 15.00 6.33
N GLN A 35 5.12 16.22 6.84
CA GLN A 35 5.73 17.32 6.10
C GLN A 35 7.11 16.96 5.54
N TYR A 36 7.94 16.23 6.29
CA TYR A 36 9.26 15.80 5.83
C TYR A 36 9.22 14.89 4.61
N VAL A 37 8.11 14.13 4.41
CA VAL A 37 7.91 13.29 3.22
C VAL A 37 7.63 14.17 2.01
N LEU A 38 6.76 15.17 2.18
CA LEU A 38 6.41 16.12 1.12
C LEU A 38 7.63 16.94 0.68
N GLU A 39 8.38 17.48 1.63
CA GLU A 39 9.62 18.23 1.37
C GLU A 39 10.66 17.39 0.63
N LYS A 40 10.79 16.11 1.00
CA LYS A 40 11.70 15.20 0.30
C LYS A 40 11.23 14.90 -1.12
N LEU A 41 9.92 14.72 -1.35
CA LEU A 41 9.36 14.54 -2.68
C LEU A 41 9.70 15.73 -3.58
N GLU A 42 9.49 16.94 -3.09
CA GLU A 42 9.76 18.15 -3.85
C GLU A 42 11.27 18.34 -4.11
N ARG A 43 12.09 18.23 -3.06
CA ARG A 43 13.54 18.48 -3.14
C ARG A 43 14.30 17.46 -4.00
N GLU A 44 13.98 16.17 -3.86
CA GLU A 44 14.78 15.09 -4.46
C GLU A 44 14.16 14.53 -5.74
N TYR A 45 12.86 14.68 -5.90
CA TYR A 45 12.12 14.09 -7.03
C TYR A 45 11.43 15.14 -7.90
N HIS A 46 11.46 16.43 -7.51
CA HIS A 46 10.73 17.52 -8.16
C HIS A 46 9.23 17.18 -8.35
N TYR A 47 8.67 16.53 -7.34
CA TYR A 47 7.34 15.97 -7.36
C TYR A 47 6.45 16.62 -6.31
N GLY A 48 5.48 17.40 -6.78
CA GLY A 48 4.44 17.99 -5.92
C GLY A 48 3.30 17.00 -5.69
N LEU A 49 2.99 16.76 -4.43
CA LEU A 49 1.85 15.92 -4.03
C LEU A 49 0.85 16.77 -3.26
N ALA A 50 -0.35 16.93 -3.82
CA ALA A 50 -1.44 17.61 -3.16
C ALA A 50 -2.34 16.59 -2.43
N PRO A 51 -2.53 16.69 -1.11
CA PRO A 51 -3.53 15.90 -0.42
C PRO A 51 -4.92 16.35 -0.87
N ILE A 52 -5.81 15.40 -1.15
CA ILE A 52 -7.20 15.69 -1.47
C ILE A 52 -8.02 15.59 -0.19
N ALA A 53 -8.73 16.66 0.13
CA ALA A 53 -9.71 16.63 1.19
C ALA A 53 -10.86 15.66 0.83
N SER A 54 -11.39 14.95 1.79
CA SER A 54 -12.29 13.80 1.66
C SER A 54 -13.69 14.05 1.04
N GLY A 55 -13.88 15.15 0.31
CA GLY A 55 -15.21 15.59 -0.12
C GLY A 55 -15.84 14.77 -1.25
N ASP A 56 -15.09 14.41 -2.29
CA ASP A 56 -15.61 13.61 -3.42
C ASP A 56 -14.64 12.51 -3.83
N LEU A 57 -14.68 11.42 -3.06
CA LEU A 57 -13.86 10.24 -3.31
C LEU A 57 -14.11 9.61 -4.69
N HIS A 58 -15.36 9.69 -5.16
CA HIS A 58 -15.73 9.06 -6.43
C HIS A 58 -15.09 9.78 -7.62
N SER A 59 -15.04 11.10 -7.62
CA SER A 59 -14.41 11.87 -8.71
C SER A 59 -12.91 11.62 -8.76
N VAL A 60 -12.27 11.51 -7.59
CA VAL A 60 -10.83 11.24 -7.48
C VAL A 60 -10.46 9.86 -8.00
N VAL A 61 -11.29 8.85 -7.70
CA VAL A 61 -10.99 7.45 -8.05
C VAL A 61 -11.32 7.14 -9.51
N ARG A 62 -12.15 7.96 -10.16
CA ARG A 62 -12.60 7.71 -11.54
C ARG A 62 -11.46 7.48 -12.53
N ASP A 63 -10.39 8.26 -12.40
CA ASP A 63 -9.26 8.25 -13.33
C ASP A 63 -8.03 7.53 -12.73
N THR A 64 -8.27 6.60 -11.80
CA THR A 64 -7.22 5.89 -11.06
C THR A 64 -7.04 4.48 -11.60
N ASP A 65 -5.83 4.11 -11.99
CA ASP A 65 -5.48 2.76 -12.45
C ASP A 65 -5.35 1.79 -11.27
N ALA A 66 -4.81 2.24 -10.13
CA ALA A 66 -4.55 1.38 -8.99
C ALA A 66 -4.97 2.02 -7.66
N ILE A 67 -5.55 1.23 -6.77
CA ILE A 67 -5.95 1.65 -5.43
C ILE A 67 -5.11 0.92 -4.38
N TYR A 68 -4.38 1.70 -3.58
CA TYR A 68 -3.61 1.20 -2.44
C TYR A 68 -4.42 1.39 -1.15
N LEU A 69 -4.85 0.28 -0.55
CA LEU A 69 -5.63 0.28 0.67
C LEU A 69 -4.72 0.11 1.89
N THR A 70 -4.82 1.02 2.85
CA THR A 70 -4.10 0.98 4.12
C THR A 70 -5.07 1.18 5.28
N PRO A 71 -4.91 0.46 6.41
CA PRO A 71 -5.81 0.58 7.54
C PRO A 71 -5.71 1.95 8.21
N ASN A 72 -6.81 2.37 8.85
CA ASN A 72 -6.81 3.48 9.79
C ASN A 72 -6.27 3.03 11.15
N GLN A 73 -5.64 3.92 11.91
CA GLN A 73 -5.17 3.61 13.25
C GLN A 73 -6.33 3.59 14.27
N PRO A 74 -6.33 2.64 15.23
CA PRO A 74 -7.47 2.40 16.13
C PRO A 74 -7.87 3.56 17.05
N HIS A 75 -6.95 4.47 17.38
CA HIS A 75 -7.19 5.53 18.36
C HIS A 75 -8.13 6.64 17.87
N GLN A 76 -8.52 6.65 16.60
CA GLN A 76 -9.54 7.55 16.06
C GLN A 76 -10.90 6.88 15.85
N LEU A 77 -10.98 5.57 16.10
CA LEU A 77 -12.15 4.73 15.84
C LEU A 77 -13.21 4.74 16.94
N ALA A 78 -12.98 5.46 18.05
CA ALA A 78 -13.95 5.55 19.15
C ALA A 78 -15.32 6.13 18.75
N LEU A 79 -15.45 6.66 17.52
CA LEU A 79 -16.71 7.18 16.98
C LEU A 79 -17.37 6.26 15.94
N PHE A 80 -16.77 5.12 15.60
CA PHE A 80 -17.26 4.23 14.54
C PHE A 80 -17.35 2.79 15.02
N THR A 81 -18.27 2.54 15.94
CA THR A 81 -18.53 1.21 16.51
C THR A 81 -19.33 0.26 15.61
N GLN A 82 -19.54 0.59 14.36
CA GLN A 82 -20.23 -0.28 13.40
C GLN A 82 -19.33 -0.65 12.21
N VAL A 83 -18.56 -1.71 12.37
CA VAL A 83 -18.51 -2.96 11.62
C VAL A 83 -18.04 -2.90 10.15
N ASP A 84 -17.26 -3.90 9.74
CA ASP A 84 -16.78 -4.29 8.40
C ASP A 84 -17.71 -3.92 7.23
N THR A 85 -19.01 -3.88 7.47
CA THR A 85 -20.04 -3.51 6.49
C THR A 85 -19.89 -2.06 6.01
N GLU A 86 -19.53 -1.12 6.89
CA GLU A 86 -19.42 0.28 6.51
C GLU A 86 -18.18 0.55 5.66
N ALA A 87 -17.03 -0.01 6.06
CA ALA A 87 -15.81 0.09 5.26
C ALA A 87 -15.97 -0.56 3.89
N GLN A 88 -16.65 -1.73 3.85
CA GLN A 88 -16.98 -2.40 2.61
C GLN A 88 -17.92 -1.57 1.73
N ASN A 89 -18.94 -0.96 2.33
CA ASN A 89 -19.88 -0.09 1.61
C ASN A 89 -19.19 1.16 1.08
N ARG A 90 -18.28 1.77 1.85
CA ARG A 90 -17.48 2.91 1.41
C ARG A 90 -16.62 2.54 0.20
N LEU A 91 -15.89 1.41 0.27
CA LEU A 91 -15.10 0.93 -0.86
C LEU A 91 -15.99 0.69 -2.08
N THR A 92 -17.07 -0.03 -1.91
CA THR A 92 -18.02 -0.34 -3.00
C THR A 92 -18.58 0.92 -3.64
N LYS A 93 -18.96 1.92 -2.83
CA LYS A 93 -19.43 3.23 -3.30
C LYS A 93 -18.34 4.00 -4.03
N MET A 94 -17.13 4.02 -3.46
CA MET A 94 -15.98 4.71 -4.04
C MET A 94 -15.63 4.20 -5.43
N VAL A 95 -15.67 2.88 -5.64
CA VAL A 95 -15.37 2.25 -6.93
C VAL A 95 -16.60 2.00 -7.80
N SER A 96 -17.76 2.57 -7.44
CA SER A 96 -19.00 2.39 -8.20
C SER A 96 -18.88 2.96 -9.61
N GLY A 97 -19.15 2.13 -10.63
CA GLY A 97 -19.02 2.53 -12.03
C GLY A 97 -17.58 2.66 -12.55
N ILE A 98 -16.57 2.41 -11.72
CA ILE A 98 -15.15 2.60 -12.05
C ILE A 98 -14.48 1.25 -12.32
N LYS A 99 -13.62 1.21 -13.34
CA LYS A 99 -12.70 0.10 -13.58
C LYS A 99 -11.33 0.48 -13.02
N VAL A 100 -10.75 -0.39 -12.20
CA VAL A 100 -9.36 -0.25 -11.74
C VAL A 100 -8.55 -1.45 -12.18
N ASP A 101 -7.28 -1.26 -12.46
CA ASP A 101 -6.38 -2.33 -12.92
C ASP A 101 -5.78 -3.12 -11.75
N ALA A 102 -5.62 -2.47 -10.59
CA ALA A 102 -5.07 -3.14 -9.42
C ALA A 102 -5.67 -2.68 -8.08
N PHE A 103 -5.91 -3.64 -7.18
CA PHE A 103 -6.06 -3.41 -5.75
C PHE A 103 -4.80 -3.88 -5.03
N TYR A 104 -4.12 -2.98 -4.35
CA TYR A 104 -3.04 -3.31 -3.45
C TYR A 104 -3.54 -3.19 -2.01
N VAL A 105 -3.78 -4.32 -1.37
CA VAL A 105 -4.34 -4.40 -0.01
C VAL A 105 -3.21 -4.64 0.97
N THR A 106 -3.19 -3.92 2.09
CA THR A 106 -2.18 -4.14 3.13
C THR A 106 -2.78 -4.77 4.37
N ARG A 107 -1.93 -5.41 5.17
CA ARG A 107 -2.33 -6.14 6.36
C ARG A 107 -2.96 -5.22 7.42
N LYS A 108 -4.04 -5.68 8.01
CA LYS A 108 -4.60 -5.13 9.25
C LYS A 108 -3.66 -5.43 10.41
N GLN A 109 -3.21 -4.40 11.12
CA GLN A 109 -2.22 -4.53 12.20
C GLN A 109 -2.90 -4.79 13.54
N LYS A 110 -3.40 -6.01 13.77
CA LYS A 110 -4.11 -6.40 15.00
C LYS A 110 -3.26 -6.22 16.26
N GLU A 111 -1.95 -6.40 16.17
CA GLU A 111 -0.99 -6.25 17.27
C GLU A 111 -0.86 -4.83 17.81
N ARG A 112 -1.33 -3.83 17.06
CA ARG A 112 -1.37 -2.42 17.51
C ARG A 112 -2.71 -2.03 18.14
N MET A 113 -3.68 -2.93 18.12
CA MET A 113 -4.94 -2.75 18.84
C MET A 113 -4.68 -3.07 20.29
N LYS A 114 -4.90 -2.11 21.22
CA LYS A 114 -4.73 -2.35 22.66
C LYS A 114 -5.70 -3.44 23.11
N GLU A 115 -5.20 -4.42 23.89
CA GLU A 115 -6.03 -5.37 24.61
C GLU A 115 -7.01 -4.58 25.50
N GLY A 116 -8.31 -4.82 25.33
CA GLY A 116 -9.37 -4.19 26.12
C GLY A 116 -10.08 -3.00 25.49
N GLY A 117 -9.67 -2.53 24.33
CA GLY A 117 -10.51 -1.63 23.54
C GLY A 117 -11.49 -2.47 22.73
N GLU A 118 -12.79 -2.23 22.89
CA GLU A 118 -13.84 -2.67 21.96
C GLU A 118 -13.67 -2.03 20.56
N GLY A 119 -12.44 -1.77 20.15
CA GLY A 119 -12.03 -1.33 18.84
C GLY A 119 -12.24 -2.46 17.87
N GLY A 120 -13.46 -2.54 17.41
CA GLY A 120 -13.97 -3.58 16.56
C GLY A 120 -13.12 -3.81 15.32
N ASN A 121 -13.21 -4.99 14.84
CA ASN A 121 -12.76 -5.54 13.58
C ASN A 121 -13.18 -4.71 12.32
N GLY A 122 -13.75 -3.53 12.48
CA GLY A 122 -14.80 -2.98 11.67
C GLY A 122 -14.42 -1.95 10.62
N ASP A 123 -13.20 -1.43 10.53
CA ASP A 123 -12.96 -0.26 9.66
C ASP A 123 -11.98 -0.53 8.50
N TYR A 124 -11.92 -1.76 8.04
CA TYR A 124 -11.08 -2.11 6.89
C TYR A 124 -11.84 -3.01 5.93
N PRO A 125 -11.89 -2.68 4.63
CA PRO A 125 -12.64 -3.47 3.67
C PRO A 125 -11.98 -4.82 3.43
N ARG A 126 -12.79 -5.82 3.14
CA ARG A 126 -12.36 -7.17 2.77
C ARG A 126 -12.44 -7.35 1.26
N ILE A 127 -11.34 -7.77 0.66
CA ILE A 127 -11.31 -8.20 -0.72
C ILE A 127 -11.50 -9.72 -0.75
N GLY A 128 -12.61 -10.14 -1.28
CA GLY A 128 -12.97 -11.55 -1.40
C GLY A 128 -13.64 -11.86 -2.73
N GLU A 129 -13.98 -13.12 -2.94
CA GLU A 129 -14.60 -13.59 -4.18
C GLU A 129 -15.88 -12.79 -4.52
N GLN A 130 -16.73 -12.56 -3.51
CA GLN A 130 -17.98 -11.83 -3.71
C GLN A 130 -17.77 -10.40 -4.23
N PHE A 131 -16.78 -9.67 -3.68
CA PHE A 131 -16.43 -8.34 -4.16
C PHE A 131 -15.90 -8.40 -5.60
N LEU A 132 -15.06 -9.38 -5.89
CA LEU A 132 -14.43 -9.58 -7.19
C LEU A 132 -15.36 -10.15 -8.26
N LYS A 133 -16.59 -10.60 -7.91
CA LYS A 133 -17.61 -11.03 -8.89
C LYS A 133 -18.13 -9.90 -9.76
N ASP A 134 -17.95 -8.66 -9.36
CA ASP A 134 -18.32 -7.52 -10.20
C ASP A 134 -17.54 -7.58 -11.53
N ARG A 135 -18.28 -7.51 -12.63
CA ARG A 135 -17.72 -7.63 -14.02
C ARG A 135 -16.67 -6.59 -14.33
N ARG A 136 -16.70 -5.44 -13.64
CA ARG A 136 -15.70 -4.37 -13.77
C ARG A 136 -14.32 -4.83 -13.34
N PHE A 137 -14.24 -5.74 -12.37
CA PHE A 137 -12.99 -6.26 -11.82
C PHE A 137 -12.53 -7.58 -12.45
N LYS A 138 -13.09 -7.96 -13.61
CA LYS A 138 -12.74 -9.24 -14.26
C LYS A 138 -11.23 -9.39 -14.53
N ASP A 139 -10.54 -8.28 -14.79
CA ASP A 139 -9.12 -8.24 -15.11
C ASP A 139 -8.28 -7.51 -14.06
N THR A 140 -8.90 -7.01 -12.98
CA THR A 140 -8.23 -6.29 -11.89
C THR A 140 -7.35 -7.25 -11.10
N VAL A 141 -6.07 -6.96 -10.98
CA VAL A 141 -5.16 -7.77 -10.16
C VAL A 141 -5.26 -7.40 -8.68
N VAL A 142 -5.08 -8.39 -7.82
CA VAL A 142 -5.05 -8.22 -6.36
C VAL A 142 -3.64 -8.49 -5.86
N MET A 143 -3.08 -7.52 -5.17
CA MET A 143 -1.74 -7.51 -4.61
C MET A 143 -1.80 -7.41 -3.09
N HIS A 144 -0.82 -8.02 -2.40
CA HIS A 144 -0.71 -7.98 -0.95
C HIS A 144 0.74 -8.26 -0.52
N PRO A 145 1.32 -7.52 0.44
CA PRO A 145 2.71 -7.73 0.85
C PRO A 145 2.93 -8.98 1.69
N LEU A 146 1.84 -9.65 2.12
CA LEU A 146 1.86 -10.80 3.02
C LEU A 146 2.65 -10.53 4.35
N PRO A 147 2.33 -11.24 5.46
CA PRO A 147 1.20 -12.15 5.60
C PRO A 147 -0.15 -11.40 5.65
N ARG A 148 -1.21 -12.06 5.22
CA ARG A 148 -2.59 -11.56 5.35
C ARG A 148 -3.24 -12.08 6.63
N VAL A 149 -4.34 -11.44 7.04
CA VAL A 149 -5.21 -11.88 8.13
C VAL A 149 -6.63 -12.11 7.57
N ASP A 150 -7.51 -11.14 7.69
CA ASP A 150 -8.92 -11.21 7.27
C ASP A 150 -9.29 -10.20 6.17
N GLU A 151 -8.39 -9.26 5.86
CA GLU A 151 -8.59 -8.25 4.82
C GLU A 151 -8.58 -8.81 3.39
N LEU A 152 -7.98 -9.97 3.22
CA LEU A 152 -7.92 -10.68 1.94
C LEU A 152 -8.36 -12.14 2.13
N SER A 153 -9.45 -12.50 1.49
CA SER A 153 -10.04 -13.83 1.59
C SER A 153 -9.16 -14.93 0.97
N GLN A 154 -9.18 -16.12 1.59
CA GLN A 154 -8.40 -17.28 1.10
C GLN A 154 -8.92 -17.82 -0.25
N GLU A 155 -10.19 -17.61 -0.56
CA GLU A 155 -10.75 -18.03 -1.86
C GLU A 155 -10.03 -17.36 -3.03
N VAL A 156 -9.49 -16.15 -2.82
CA VAL A 156 -8.74 -15.40 -3.84
C VAL A 156 -7.42 -16.08 -4.21
N ASP A 157 -6.91 -17.02 -3.42
CA ASP A 157 -5.69 -17.79 -3.74
C ASP A 157 -5.82 -18.60 -5.03
N LYS A 158 -7.04 -19.02 -5.35
CA LYS A 158 -7.36 -19.80 -6.56
C LYS A 158 -7.78 -18.91 -7.74
N ASP A 159 -7.97 -17.63 -7.49
CA ASP A 159 -8.34 -16.67 -8.53
C ASP A 159 -7.09 -16.20 -9.28
N ARG A 160 -7.13 -16.22 -10.62
CA ARG A 160 -6.02 -15.76 -11.48
C ARG A 160 -5.59 -14.30 -11.20
N ARG A 161 -6.48 -13.51 -10.61
CA ARG A 161 -6.26 -12.11 -10.24
C ARG A 161 -5.42 -11.96 -8.98
N GLY A 162 -5.37 -12.98 -8.11
CA GLY A 162 -4.57 -13.01 -6.89
C GLY A 162 -3.10 -13.22 -7.19
N ILE A 163 -2.35 -12.15 -7.48
CA ILE A 163 -0.94 -12.24 -7.88
C ILE A 163 0.05 -12.06 -6.71
N TYR A 164 -0.41 -11.98 -5.49
CA TYR A 164 0.39 -11.65 -4.32
C TYR A 164 1.45 -12.70 -3.97
N PHE A 165 1.24 -13.97 -4.26
CA PHE A 165 2.30 -14.98 -4.10
C PHE A 165 3.42 -14.78 -5.13
N LYS A 166 3.07 -14.47 -6.37
CA LYS A 166 4.04 -14.12 -7.40
C LYS A 166 4.78 -12.83 -7.06
N GLN A 167 4.06 -11.83 -6.56
CA GLN A 167 4.62 -10.58 -6.05
C GLN A 167 5.63 -10.84 -4.92
N ALA A 168 5.30 -11.70 -3.95
CA ALA A 168 6.21 -12.06 -2.86
C ALA A 168 7.48 -12.76 -3.37
N ALA A 169 7.34 -13.64 -4.35
CA ALA A 169 8.47 -14.32 -4.98
C ALA A 169 9.45 -13.34 -5.65
N TYR A 170 8.96 -12.27 -6.25
CA TYR A 170 9.81 -11.22 -6.83
C TYR A 170 10.66 -10.48 -5.80
N GLY A 171 10.29 -10.53 -4.53
CA GLY A 171 11.09 -9.92 -3.46
C GLY A 171 12.51 -10.48 -3.34
N VAL A 172 12.74 -11.74 -3.70
CA VAL A 172 14.07 -12.36 -3.64
C VAL A 172 15.00 -11.79 -4.71
N PRO A 173 14.71 -11.90 -6.02
CA PRO A 173 15.61 -11.38 -7.05
C PRO A 173 15.79 -9.85 -6.97
N ILE A 174 14.78 -9.09 -6.54
CA ILE A 174 14.91 -7.64 -6.35
C ILE A 174 15.92 -7.33 -5.23
N ARG A 175 15.85 -8.04 -4.09
CA ARG A 175 16.83 -7.87 -2.99
C ARG A 175 18.23 -8.30 -3.41
N MET A 176 18.36 -9.38 -4.16
CA MET A 176 19.64 -9.82 -4.70
C MET A 176 20.26 -8.77 -5.64
N ALA A 177 19.46 -8.21 -6.54
CA ALA A 177 19.90 -7.16 -7.44
C ALA A 177 20.33 -5.90 -6.68
N LEU A 178 19.57 -5.51 -5.64
CA LEU A 178 19.90 -4.36 -4.79
C LEU A 178 21.21 -4.58 -4.03
N LEU A 179 21.40 -5.75 -3.42
CA LEU A 179 22.64 -6.09 -2.72
C LEU A 179 23.83 -6.05 -3.70
N LYS A 180 23.69 -6.69 -4.86
CA LYS A 180 24.74 -6.66 -5.88
C LYS A 180 25.08 -5.22 -6.28
N PHE A 181 24.07 -4.39 -6.56
CA PHE A 181 24.27 -3.00 -6.92
C PHE A 181 25.04 -2.23 -5.84
N LEU A 182 24.68 -2.39 -4.57
CA LEU A 182 25.36 -1.76 -3.44
C LEU A 182 26.83 -2.22 -3.30
N PHE A 183 27.09 -3.53 -3.42
CA PHE A 183 28.44 -4.07 -3.38
C PHE A 183 29.30 -3.59 -4.54
N ASP A 184 28.77 -3.55 -5.76
CA ASP A 184 29.47 -3.07 -6.93
C ASP A 184 29.79 -1.55 -6.81
N ALA A 185 28.87 -0.75 -6.24
CA ALA A 185 29.09 0.66 -5.98
C ALA A 185 30.18 0.92 -4.94
N VAL A 186 30.22 0.13 -3.86
CA VAL A 186 31.26 0.22 -2.82
C VAL A 186 32.60 -0.30 -3.35
N GLY A 187 32.60 -1.36 -4.18
CA GLY A 187 33.81 -1.96 -4.75
C GLY A 187 34.54 -1.04 -5.73
N LYS A 188 33.83 -0.16 -6.43
CA LYS A 188 34.43 0.84 -7.33
C LYS A 188 35.16 1.95 -6.58
N GLY A 189 34.86 2.18 -5.29
CA GLY A 189 35.54 3.16 -4.44
C GLY A 189 36.71 2.61 -3.61
N ARG A 190 36.90 1.29 -3.60
CA ARG A 190 38.02 0.65 -2.87
C ARG A 190 38.97 0.03 -3.89
N SER A 191 40.15 0.64 -4.09
CA SER A 191 41.30 -0.09 -4.61
C SER A 191 41.50 -1.32 -3.72
N ARG A 192 41.43 -2.53 -4.31
CA ARG A 192 41.73 -3.78 -3.59
C ARG A 192 43.10 -3.62 -2.93
N PRO A 193 43.24 -3.84 -1.62
CA PRO A 193 44.57 -3.99 -1.04
C PRO A 193 45.30 -5.14 -1.76
N PRO A 194 46.60 -5.01 -2.00
CA PRO A 194 47.36 -6.05 -2.68
C PRO A 194 47.17 -7.37 -1.94
N GLN A 195 46.83 -8.44 -2.67
CA GLN A 195 46.72 -9.76 -2.10
C GLN A 195 48.09 -10.12 -1.53
N ARG A 196 48.19 -10.32 -0.21
CA ARG A 196 49.36 -10.93 0.39
C ARG A 196 49.45 -12.34 -0.18
N GLN A 197 50.49 -12.58 -0.98
CA GLN A 197 50.93 -13.95 -1.27
C GLN A 197 51.36 -14.57 0.07
N ILE A 198 50.66 -15.59 0.49
CA ILE A 198 51.06 -16.43 1.63
C ILE A 198 52.09 -17.38 1.08
N PRO A 199 53.28 -17.49 1.71
CA PRO A 199 54.37 -18.37 1.28
C PRO A 199 53.99 -19.85 1.36
#